data_21c7cc783f25d38418408ad9ab0d3c64
#
_entry.id   21c7cc783f25d38418408ad9ab0d3c64
#
_cell.length_a   1.000
_cell.length_b   1.000
_cell.length_c   1.000
_cell.angle_alpha   90.00
_cell.angle_beta   90.00
_cell.angle_gamma   90.00
#
_symmetry.space_group_name_H-M   'P 1'
#
loop_
_entity.id
_entity.type
_entity.pdbx_description
1 polymer ?
#
loop_
_entity_poly.entity_id
_entity_poly.type
_entity_poly.pdbx_seq_one_letter_code
_entity_poly.pdbx_strand_id
1 'polypeptide(L)'
;MNVIYTKNAPAAIGPYSQAIVTNGLVFTSGQIAINPESGAVEAQTITEQTEQVCKNIKAVLEAAGSSLENVIKTVCFLKDMSDFAAFNEVYGSYFTGKPARSCVAVKELPKNVLVEIDTVAEVSE
;
A
#
# COMPACT_ATOMS: atom_id res chain seq x y z
N MET A 1 0.44 -7.13 20.67
CA MET A 1 0.56 -6.67 19.28
C MET A 1 1.65 -7.44 18.57
N ASN A 2 1.48 -7.66 17.27
CA ASN A 2 2.43 -8.43 16.48
C ASN A 2 3.03 -7.57 15.38
N VAL A 3 4.36 -7.65 15.24
CA VAL A 3 5.08 -7.03 14.14
C VAL A 3 5.07 -7.98 12.95
N ILE A 4 4.70 -7.48 11.78
CA ILE A 4 4.61 -8.27 10.54
C ILE A 4 5.84 -8.02 9.68
N TYR A 5 6.39 -9.10 9.16
CA TYR A 5 7.48 -9.05 8.19
C TYR A 5 7.22 -10.06 7.08
N THR A 6 7.44 -9.66 5.84
CA THR A 6 7.44 -10.57 4.69
C THR A 6 8.48 -10.11 3.67
N LYS A 7 9.16 -11.08 3.05
CA LYS A 7 10.09 -10.81 1.95
C LYS A 7 9.35 -10.56 0.62
N ASN A 8 8.04 -10.78 0.60
CA ASN A 8 7.22 -10.59 -0.60
C ASN A 8 6.76 -9.14 -0.78
N ALA A 9 7.16 -8.27 0.12
CA ALA A 9 6.96 -6.83 0.03
C ALA A 9 8.30 -6.14 0.31
N PRO A 10 8.44 -4.85 -0.05
CA PRO A 10 9.69 -4.13 0.18
C PRO A 10 10.11 -4.15 1.65
N ALA A 11 11.39 -4.41 1.90
CA ALA A 11 11.93 -4.41 3.26
C ALA A 11 11.79 -3.04 3.90
N ALA A 12 11.49 -3.02 5.20
CA ALA A 12 11.48 -1.77 5.96
C ALA A 12 12.93 -1.34 6.22
N ILE A 13 13.37 -0.32 5.50
CA ILE A 13 14.72 0.24 5.63
C ILE A 13 14.66 1.51 6.45
N GLY A 14 14.52 1.36 7.78
CA GLY A 14 14.40 2.48 8.69
C GLY A 14 13.75 2.06 9.99
N PRO A 15 13.47 3.02 10.88
CA PRO A 15 12.90 2.72 12.19
C PRO A 15 11.39 2.51 12.14
N TYR A 16 10.92 1.56 11.30
CA TYR A 16 9.49 1.23 11.19
C TYR A 16 9.32 -0.23 10.80
N SER A 17 8.11 -0.75 10.99
CA SER A 17 7.72 -2.10 10.60
C SER A 17 6.87 -2.04 9.33
N GLN A 18 6.84 -3.12 8.55
CA GLN A 18 5.95 -3.19 7.38
C GLN A 18 4.48 -3.09 7.81
N ALA A 19 4.12 -3.72 8.92
CA ALA A 19 2.78 -3.64 9.49
C ALA A 19 2.78 -4.06 10.96
N ILE A 20 1.73 -3.65 11.66
CA ILE A 20 1.49 -4.02 13.05
C ILE A 20 0.07 -4.59 13.14
N VAL A 21 -0.09 -5.71 13.84
CA VAL A 21 -1.40 -6.29 14.14
C VAL A 21 -1.71 -6.07 15.62
N THR A 22 -2.88 -5.53 15.90
CA THR A 22 -3.37 -5.35 17.27
C THR A 22 -4.90 -5.30 17.27
N ASN A 23 -5.52 -5.93 18.26
CA ASN A 23 -6.97 -5.89 18.45
C ASN A 23 -7.78 -6.27 17.20
N GLY A 24 -7.33 -7.29 16.46
CA GLY A 24 -8.03 -7.77 15.27
C GLY A 24 -7.89 -6.88 14.04
N LEU A 25 -6.99 -5.90 14.08
CA LEU A 25 -6.71 -5.00 12.97
C LEU A 25 -5.24 -5.05 12.59
N VAL A 26 -4.97 -4.87 11.30
CA VAL A 26 -3.62 -4.67 10.81
C VAL A 26 -3.49 -3.25 10.26
N PHE A 27 -2.39 -2.60 10.66
CA PHE A 27 -2.03 -1.25 10.22
C PHE A 27 -0.76 -1.38 9.39
N THR A 28 -0.84 -1.09 8.10
CA THR A 28 0.37 -1.16 7.27
C THR A 28 1.07 0.19 7.24
N SER A 29 2.38 0.16 7.10
CA SER A 29 3.13 1.34 6.69
C SER A 29 2.77 1.70 5.26
N GLY A 30 3.01 2.94 4.88
CA GLY A 30 2.80 3.39 3.51
C GLY A 30 3.68 2.60 2.55
N GLN A 31 3.08 2.10 1.46
CA GLN A 31 3.78 1.34 0.44
C GLN A 31 3.97 2.20 -0.80
N ILE A 32 5.17 2.20 -1.34
CA ILE A 32 5.52 2.83 -2.62
C ILE A 32 5.88 1.73 -3.61
N ALA A 33 6.10 2.09 -4.87
CA ALA A 33 6.24 1.13 -5.97
C ALA A 33 7.64 0.50 -6.05
N ILE A 34 8.18 0.05 -4.92
CA ILE A 34 9.44 -0.69 -4.90
C ILE A 34 9.14 -2.15 -5.24
N ASN A 35 9.88 -2.69 -6.22
CA ASN A 35 9.84 -4.11 -6.52
C ASN A 35 10.59 -4.84 -5.39
N PRO A 36 9.94 -5.77 -4.66
CA PRO A 36 10.60 -6.41 -3.51
C PRO A 36 11.79 -7.29 -3.88
N GLU A 37 11.86 -7.78 -5.12
CA GLU A 37 12.98 -8.60 -5.56
C GLU A 37 14.22 -7.76 -5.87
N SER A 38 14.05 -6.64 -6.57
CA SER A 38 15.17 -5.78 -6.97
C SER A 38 15.50 -4.70 -5.94
N GLY A 39 14.55 -4.35 -5.09
CA GLY A 39 14.69 -3.24 -4.14
C GLY A 39 14.63 -1.87 -4.81
N ALA A 40 14.21 -1.80 -6.07
CA ALA A 40 14.19 -0.57 -6.86
C ALA A 40 12.78 -0.24 -7.37
N VAL A 41 12.56 1.04 -7.68
CA VAL A 41 11.34 1.48 -8.35
C VAL A 41 11.54 1.29 -9.85
N GLU A 42 10.92 0.26 -10.40
CA GLU A 42 11.05 -0.07 -11.83
C GLU A 42 9.92 0.52 -12.66
N ALA A 43 8.71 0.57 -12.08
CA ALA A 43 7.54 1.13 -12.74
C ALA A 43 7.68 2.65 -12.88
N GLN A 44 7.30 3.19 -14.05
CA GLN A 44 7.49 4.60 -14.37
C GLN A 44 6.18 5.37 -14.54
N THR A 45 5.08 4.68 -14.81
CA THR A 45 3.77 5.32 -15.01
C THR A 45 2.92 5.20 -13.76
N ILE A 46 1.93 6.08 -13.63
CA ILE A 46 1.00 6.00 -12.49
C ILE A 46 0.27 4.66 -12.44
N THR A 47 -0.15 4.14 -13.60
CA THR A 47 -0.81 2.84 -13.69
C THR A 47 0.08 1.72 -13.16
N GLU A 48 1.30 1.64 -13.65
CA GLU A 48 2.25 0.60 -13.24
C GLU A 48 2.68 0.74 -11.78
N GLN A 49 2.90 1.97 -11.32
CA GLN A 49 3.28 2.20 -9.92
C GLN A 49 2.14 1.83 -8.98
N THR A 50 0.90 2.17 -9.33
CA THR A 50 -0.26 1.81 -8.51
C THR A 50 -0.43 0.29 -8.44
N GLU A 51 -0.21 -0.42 -9.54
CA GLU A 51 -0.24 -1.88 -9.55
C GLU A 51 0.81 -2.47 -8.60
N GLN A 52 2.04 -1.96 -8.66
CA GLN A 52 3.11 -2.45 -7.77
C GLN A 52 2.80 -2.16 -6.30
N VAL A 53 2.29 -0.98 -5.99
CA VAL A 53 1.89 -0.61 -4.63
C VAL A 53 0.81 -1.57 -4.12
N CYS A 54 -0.21 -1.84 -4.92
CA CYS A 54 -1.30 -2.73 -4.53
C CYS A 54 -0.81 -4.16 -4.31
N LYS A 55 0.12 -4.65 -5.13
CA LYS A 55 0.74 -5.97 -4.93
C LYS A 55 1.53 -6.01 -3.63
N ASN A 56 2.27 -4.95 -3.32
CA ASN A 56 3.03 -4.87 -2.08
C ASN A 56 2.10 -4.89 -0.86
N ILE A 57 1.03 -4.12 -0.90
CA ILE A 57 0.01 -4.10 0.18
C ILE A 57 -0.62 -5.48 0.33
N LYS A 58 -0.98 -6.12 -0.77
CA LYS A 58 -1.56 -7.47 -0.74
C LYS A 58 -0.64 -8.44 -0.02
N ALA A 59 0.66 -8.42 -0.34
CA ALA A 59 1.64 -9.30 0.29
C ALA A 59 1.74 -9.06 1.80
N VAL A 60 1.77 -7.80 2.23
CA VAL A 60 1.82 -7.44 3.65
C VAL A 60 0.55 -7.90 4.37
N LEU A 61 -0.61 -7.64 3.78
CA LEU A 61 -1.90 -8.05 4.38
C LEU A 61 -1.99 -9.57 4.51
N GLU A 62 -1.59 -10.31 3.49
CA GLU A 62 -1.62 -11.78 3.54
C GLU A 62 -0.69 -12.31 4.61
N ALA A 63 0.48 -11.72 4.79
CA ALA A 63 1.40 -12.10 5.87
C ALA A 63 0.80 -11.84 7.25
N ALA A 64 -0.12 -10.90 7.35
CA ALA A 64 -0.80 -10.54 8.60
C ALA A 64 -2.07 -11.36 8.85
N GLY A 65 -2.45 -12.25 7.93
CA GLY A 65 -3.71 -13.00 8.03
C GLY A 65 -4.93 -12.20 7.59
N SER A 66 -4.73 -11.22 6.72
CA SER A 66 -5.79 -10.40 6.16
C SER A 66 -5.83 -10.52 4.63
N SER A 67 -6.53 -9.63 3.96
CA SER A 67 -6.64 -9.61 2.51
C SER A 67 -7.08 -8.22 2.05
N LEU A 68 -6.98 -7.97 0.74
CA LEU A 68 -7.44 -6.69 0.17
C LEU A 68 -8.93 -6.47 0.40
N GLU A 69 -9.75 -7.52 0.38
CA GLU A 69 -11.19 -7.45 0.61
C GLU A 69 -11.53 -7.03 2.04
N ASN A 70 -10.61 -7.26 2.98
CA ASN A 70 -10.80 -6.94 4.40
C ASN A 70 -10.31 -5.54 4.76
N VAL A 71 -9.82 -4.76 3.79
CA VAL A 71 -9.37 -3.39 4.04
C VAL A 71 -10.59 -2.52 4.35
N ILE A 72 -10.51 -1.77 5.46
CA ILE A 72 -11.57 -0.88 5.90
C ILE A 72 -11.24 0.59 5.66
N LYS A 73 -9.96 0.92 5.57
CA LYS A 73 -9.51 2.31 5.37
C LYS A 73 -8.23 2.34 4.56
N THR A 74 -8.18 3.25 3.60
CA THR A 74 -6.94 3.58 2.91
C THR A 74 -6.67 5.07 2.99
N VAL A 75 -5.39 5.44 2.99
CA VAL A 75 -4.95 6.82 2.75
C VAL A 75 -4.01 6.77 1.57
N CYS A 76 -4.32 7.54 0.55
CA CYS A 76 -3.61 7.54 -0.72
C CYS A 76 -2.97 8.90 -0.95
N PHE A 77 -1.68 8.89 -1.26
CA PHE A 77 -0.89 10.09 -1.50
C PHE A 77 -0.41 10.06 -2.95
N LEU A 78 -0.71 11.11 -3.70
CA LEU A 78 -0.29 11.25 -5.09
C LEU A 78 0.72 12.39 -5.22
N LYS A 79 1.62 12.26 -6.17
CA LYS A 79 2.52 13.36 -6.53
C LYS A 79 1.75 14.50 -7.18
N ASP A 80 0.71 14.15 -7.98
CA ASP A 80 -0.10 15.13 -8.71
C ASP A 80 -1.53 14.60 -8.85
N MET A 81 -2.52 15.46 -8.58
CA MET A 81 -3.93 15.07 -8.71
C MET A 81 -4.37 14.87 -10.16
N SER A 82 -3.58 15.30 -11.13
CA SER A 82 -3.85 14.96 -12.53
C SER A 82 -3.79 13.46 -12.80
N ASP A 83 -3.13 12.68 -11.91
CA ASP A 83 -3.05 11.23 -12.02
C ASP A 83 -4.25 10.51 -11.38
N PHE A 84 -5.19 11.25 -10.80
CA PHE A 84 -6.27 10.68 -9.98
C PHE A 84 -7.12 9.67 -10.75
N ALA A 85 -7.52 9.98 -11.98
CA ALA A 85 -8.38 9.10 -12.77
C ALA A 85 -7.68 7.77 -13.10
N ALA A 86 -6.43 7.81 -13.55
CA ALA A 86 -5.66 6.61 -13.87
C ALA A 86 -5.37 5.79 -12.61
N PHE A 87 -5.05 6.47 -11.50
CA PHE A 87 -4.87 5.83 -10.20
C PHE A 87 -6.14 5.09 -9.76
N ASN A 88 -7.30 5.76 -9.82
CA ASN A 88 -8.58 5.17 -9.41
C ASN A 88 -8.93 3.91 -10.18
N GLU A 89 -8.61 3.86 -11.45
CA GLU A 89 -8.92 2.72 -12.30
C GLU A 89 -8.21 1.46 -11.79
N VAL A 90 -6.92 1.56 -11.48
CA VAL A 90 -6.15 0.45 -10.92
C VAL A 90 -6.57 0.16 -9.48
N TYR A 91 -6.66 1.20 -8.65
CA TYR A 91 -7.07 1.08 -7.25
C TYR A 91 -8.39 0.31 -7.11
N GLY A 92 -9.40 0.66 -7.92
CA GLY A 92 -10.71 0.04 -7.86
C GLY A 92 -10.70 -1.45 -8.19
N SER A 93 -9.73 -1.91 -8.99
CA SER A 93 -9.61 -3.32 -9.34
C SER A 93 -9.00 -4.16 -8.22
N TYR A 94 -8.25 -3.54 -7.30
CA TYR A 94 -7.63 -4.22 -6.16
C TYR A 94 -8.47 -4.09 -4.87
N PHE A 95 -9.01 -2.90 -4.58
CA PHE A 95 -9.76 -2.66 -3.35
C PHE A 95 -11.26 -2.79 -3.62
N THR A 96 -11.69 -4.01 -3.90
CA THR A 96 -13.07 -4.32 -4.31
C THR A 96 -14.09 -4.15 -3.20
N GLY A 97 -13.66 -4.17 -1.93
CA GLY A 97 -14.54 -3.94 -0.78
C GLY A 97 -14.97 -2.50 -0.59
N LYS A 98 -14.47 -1.58 -1.40
CA LYS A 98 -14.77 -0.15 -1.33
C LYS A 98 -14.52 0.44 0.05
N PRO A 99 -13.27 0.37 0.56
CA PRO A 99 -12.97 0.91 1.89
C PRO A 99 -13.16 2.41 1.97
N ALA A 100 -13.31 2.92 3.18
CA ALA A 100 -13.25 4.37 3.39
C ALA A 100 -11.89 4.88 2.93
N ARG A 101 -11.82 6.07 2.32
CA ARG A 101 -10.58 6.56 1.72
C ARG A 101 -10.44 8.07 1.80
N SER A 102 -9.20 8.51 2.00
CA SER A 102 -8.76 9.86 1.70
C SER A 102 -7.70 9.78 0.61
N CYS A 103 -7.74 10.68 -0.37
CA CYS A 103 -6.73 10.74 -1.42
C CYS A 103 -6.37 12.20 -1.66
N VAL A 104 -5.09 12.52 -1.52
CA VAL A 104 -4.58 13.89 -1.64
C VAL A 104 -3.27 13.89 -2.43
N ALA A 105 -2.95 15.02 -3.04
CA ALA A 105 -1.61 15.25 -3.55
C ALA A 105 -0.77 15.84 -2.43
N VAL A 106 0.51 15.45 -2.40
CA VAL A 106 1.47 15.93 -1.40
C VAL A 106 2.63 16.64 -2.10
N LYS A 107 3.39 17.39 -1.31
CA LYS A 107 4.52 18.13 -1.87
C LYS A 107 5.58 17.20 -2.45
N GLU A 108 5.91 16.13 -1.73
CA GLU A 108 6.94 15.18 -2.11
C GLU A 108 6.59 13.78 -1.60
N LEU A 109 7.06 12.76 -2.30
CA LEU A 109 6.99 11.37 -1.86
C LEU A 109 8.40 10.77 -1.85
N PRO A 110 8.64 9.75 -1.00
CA PRO A 110 9.94 9.09 -0.96
C PRO A 110 10.34 8.59 -2.34
N LYS A 111 11.63 8.69 -2.68
CA LYS A 111 12.17 8.25 -3.96
C LYS A 111 11.49 8.90 -5.18
N ASN A 112 10.83 10.03 -4.95
CA ASN A 112 10.14 10.79 -6.01
C ASN A 112 9.13 9.92 -6.78
N VAL A 113 8.47 9.00 -6.09
CA VAL A 113 7.44 8.14 -6.69
C VAL A 113 6.16 8.95 -6.95
N LEU A 114 5.23 8.35 -7.71
CA LEU A 114 3.98 8.98 -8.10
C LEU A 114 2.83 8.70 -7.12
N VAL A 115 2.95 7.65 -6.31
CA VAL A 115 1.86 7.20 -5.43
C VAL A 115 2.40 6.47 -4.21
N GLU A 116 1.68 6.65 -3.09
CA GLU A 116 1.90 5.90 -1.86
C GLU A 116 0.55 5.60 -1.22
N ILE A 117 0.37 4.40 -0.68
CA ILE A 117 -0.88 4.00 -0.01
C ILE A 117 -0.56 3.34 1.33
N ASP A 118 -1.27 3.72 2.38
CA ASP A 118 -1.32 2.95 3.61
C ASP A 118 -2.73 2.42 3.86
N THR A 119 -2.84 1.37 4.68
CA THR A 119 -4.12 0.70 4.89
C THR A 119 -4.33 0.29 6.34
N VAL A 120 -5.62 0.17 6.69
CA VAL A 120 -6.06 -0.53 7.89
C VAL A 120 -7.02 -1.62 7.42
N ALA A 121 -6.84 -2.85 7.91
CA ALA A 121 -7.68 -3.98 7.52
C ALA A 121 -8.02 -4.84 8.72
N GLU A 122 -9.09 -5.60 8.58
CA GLU A 122 -9.47 -6.59 9.59
C GLU A 122 -8.67 -7.86 9.40
N VAL A 123 -8.20 -8.45 10.50
CA VAL A 123 -7.47 -9.71 10.47
C VAL A 123 -8.47 -10.84 10.63
N SER A 124 -8.40 -11.83 9.74
CA SER A 124 -9.22 -13.03 9.82
C SER A 124 -8.75 -13.93 10.96
N GLU A 125 -9.71 -14.48 11.65
CA GLU A 125 -9.43 -15.44 12.72
C GLU A 125 -9.46 -16.87 12.22
#